data_debe95f19900e0ee750c87994d871215
#
_entry.id   debe95f19900e0ee750c87994d871215
#
_cell.length_a   1.000
_cell.length_b   1.000
_cell.length_c   1.000
_cell.angle_alpha   90.00
_cell.angle_beta   90.00
_cell.angle_gamma   90.00
#
_symmetry.space_group_name_H-M   'P 1'
#
loop_
_entity.id
_entity.type
_entity.pdbx_description
1 polymer ?
#
loop_
_entity_poly.entity_id
_entity_poly.type
_entity_poly.pdbx_seq_one_letter_code
_entity_poly.pdbx_strand_id
1 'polypeptide(L)'
;YNTIVSNLHSPKEKIVRNDVCTNVNRICEKSNNQFLSSNELKEIRGTISVISKWDAIKKGGVSALPAGDATVAFKNMNNILKDVGIFIVPVGELECFVKEVGGHGPEWTNSVLETFPDLQNEVYDEIKEFVRMICS
;
A
#
# COMPACT_ATOMS: atom_id res chain seq x y z
N TYR A 1 16.11 1.10 -11.80
CA TYR A 1 15.84 0.36 -10.56
C TYR A 1 16.51 1.05 -9.35
N ASN A 2 17.84 1.24 -9.37
CA ASN A 2 18.57 1.83 -8.24
C ASN A 2 18.07 3.22 -7.85
N THR A 3 17.71 4.08 -8.82
CA THR A 3 17.15 5.41 -8.57
C THR A 3 15.79 5.32 -7.88
N ILE A 4 14.96 4.35 -8.25
CA ILE A 4 13.67 4.12 -7.59
C ILE A 4 13.91 3.65 -6.16
N VAL A 5 14.75 2.63 -5.99
CA VAL A 5 15.06 2.04 -4.68
C VAL A 5 15.67 3.08 -3.73
N SER A 6 16.63 3.90 -4.19
CA SER A 6 17.24 4.94 -3.35
C SER A 6 16.25 6.02 -2.90
N ASN A 7 15.24 6.33 -3.73
CA ASN A 7 14.19 7.28 -3.37
C ASN A 7 13.10 6.66 -2.46
N LEU A 8 12.95 5.33 -2.50
CA LEU A 8 12.01 4.59 -1.65
C LEU A 8 12.60 4.27 -0.27
N HIS A 9 13.88 3.98 -0.22
CA HIS A 9 14.60 3.84 1.04
C HIS A 9 14.91 5.23 1.60
N SER A 10 13.91 5.86 2.22
CA SER A 10 14.22 6.86 3.24
C SER A 10 15.20 6.21 4.22
N PRO A 11 16.25 6.94 4.70
CA PRO A 11 16.94 6.50 5.90
C PRO A 11 15.84 6.20 6.90
N LYS A 12 15.83 4.99 7.47
CA LYS A 12 14.88 4.57 8.49
C LYS A 12 14.74 5.74 9.44
N GLU A 13 13.57 6.34 9.53
CA GLU A 13 13.32 7.37 10.52
C GLU A 13 13.76 6.74 11.83
N LYS A 14 14.78 7.34 12.45
CA LYS A 14 15.36 6.77 13.66
C LYS A 14 14.27 6.84 14.71
N ILE A 15 13.65 5.71 15.01
CA ILE A 15 12.70 5.61 16.10
C ILE A 15 13.48 5.92 17.37
N VAL A 16 13.18 7.03 17.99
CA VAL A 16 13.84 7.47 19.21
C VAL A 16 13.39 6.54 20.34
N ARG A 17 14.34 5.82 20.95
CA ARG A 17 14.06 4.85 22.02
C ARG A 17 13.22 5.47 23.14
N ASN A 18 13.55 6.70 23.54
CA ASN A 18 12.84 7.39 24.62
C ASN A 18 11.37 7.64 24.29
N ASP A 19 11.06 8.00 23.03
CA ASP A 19 9.69 8.24 22.60
C ASP A 19 8.87 6.95 22.61
N VAL A 20 9.47 5.82 22.19
CA VAL A 20 8.83 4.50 22.28
C VAL A 20 8.54 4.14 23.73
N CYS A 21 9.53 4.25 24.62
CA CYS A 21 9.35 3.94 26.03
C CYS A 21 8.27 4.80 26.67
N THR A 22 8.29 6.11 26.43
CA THR A 22 7.30 7.05 26.94
C THR A 22 5.88 6.71 26.45
N ASN A 23 5.71 6.44 25.16
CA ASN A 23 4.41 6.07 24.60
C ASN A 23 3.90 4.73 25.12
N VAL A 24 4.77 3.71 25.19
CA VAL A 24 4.40 2.40 25.72
C VAL A 24 3.98 2.51 27.19
N ASN A 25 4.76 3.21 28.02
CA ASN A 25 4.41 3.42 29.43
C ASN A 25 3.06 4.12 29.56
N ARG A 26 2.82 5.19 28.82
CA ARG A 26 1.55 5.91 28.80
C ARG A 26 0.36 5.00 28.43
N ILE A 27 0.55 4.06 27.51
CA ILE A 27 -0.48 3.10 27.12
C ILE A 27 -0.74 2.12 28.26
N CYS A 28 0.31 1.57 28.87
CA CYS A 28 0.20 0.63 29.98
C CYS A 28 -0.42 1.25 31.25
N GLU A 29 -0.22 2.54 31.48
CA GLU A 29 -0.77 3.26 32.62
C GLU A 29 -2.26 3.63 32.47
N LYS A 30 -2.84 3.50 31.25
CA LYS A 30 -4.27 3.78 31.02
C LYS A 30 -5.21 2.79 31.72
N SER A 31 -4.72 1.60 32.04
CA SER A 31 -5.53 0.52 32.58
C SER A 31 -4.72 -0.30 33.59
N ASN A 32 -5.37 -0.71 34.68
CA ASN A 32 -4.80 -1.63 35.67
C ASN A 32 -5.10 -3.11 35.36
N ASN A 33 -5.53 -3.41 34.15
CA ASN A 33 -5.80 -4.77 33.74
C ASN A 33 -4.50 -5.59 33.65
N GLN A 34 -4.54 -6.84 34.06
CA GLN A 34 -3.39 -7.75 33.97
C GLN A 34 -2.93 -8.00 32.54
N PHE A 35 -3.84 -7.89 31.54
CA PHE A 35 -3.57 -8.14 30.13
C PHE A 35 -3.90 -6.90 29.29
N LEU A 36 -3.08 -6.66 28.28
CA LEU A 36 -3.33 -5.61 27.29
C LEU A 36 -4.53 -5.97 26.41
N SER A 37 -5.42 -5.02 26.21
CA SER A 37 -6.53 -5.13 25.26
C SER A 37 -6.03 -5.11 23.81
N SER A 38 -6.87 -5.57 22.87
CA SER A 38 -6.56 -5.51 21.44
C SER A 38 -6.28 -4.08 20.93
N ASN A 39 -6.94 -3.07 21.50
CA ASN A 39 -6.72 -1.68 21.17
C ASN A 39 -5.37 -1.16 21.67
N GLU A 40 -5.00 -1.50 22.90
CA GLU A 40 -3.68 -1.15 23.46
C GLU A 40 -2.55 -1.82 22.70
N LEU A 41 -2.71 -3.08 22.30
CA LEU A 41 -1.75 -3.80 21.45
C LEU A 41 -1.59 -3.11 20.08
N LYS A 42 -2.70 -2.66 19.49
CA LYS A 42 -2.66 -1.91 18.22
C LYS A 42 -1.96 -0.56 18.37
N GLU A 43 -2.22 0.15 19.48
CA GLU A 43 -1.58 1.44 19.79
C GLU A 43 -0.06 1.26 20.02
N ILE A 44 0.38 0.22 20.76
CA ILE A 44 1.79 -0.11 20.97
C ILE A 44 2.47 -0.44 19.63
N ARG A 45 1.86 -1.28 18.79
CA ARG A 45 2.40 -1.57 17.46
C ARG A 45 2.55 -0.31 16.62
N GLY A 46 1.62 0.63 16.74
CA GLY A 46 1.68 1.94 16.08
C GLY A 46 2.91 2.77 16.49
N THR A 47 3.37 2.68 17.74
CA THR A 47 4.55 3.44 18.22
C THR A 47 5.87 2.99 17.60
N ILE A 48 5.95 1.77 17.11
CA ILE A 48 7.14 1.17 16.49
C ILE A 48 6.98 0.96 14.98
N SER A 49 5.79 1.24 14.45
CA SER A 49 5.49 1.12 13.04
C SER A 49 5.96 2.37 12.29
N VAL A 50 7.01 2.21 11.51
CA VAL A 50 7.42 3.22 10.53
C VAL A 50 6.58 2.99 9.28
N ILE A 51 5.73 3.95 8.93
CA ILE A 51 5.05 3.93 7.63
C ILE A 51 6.15 4.16 6.58
N SER A 52 6.56 3.11 5.93
CA SER A 52 7.56 3.20 4.87
C SER A 52 6.94 3.86 3.64
N LYS A 53 7.75 4.61 2.87
CA LYS A 53 7.32 5.10 1.54
C LYS A 53 6.90 3.94 0.63
N TRP A 54 7.43 2.75 0.89
CA TRP A 54 7.07 1.52 0.20
C TRP A 54 5.61 1.12 0.47
N ASP A 55 5.12 1.26 1.70
CA ASP A 55 3.71 1.01 2.03
C ASP A 55 2.78 2.02 1.34
N ALA A 56 3.21 3.26 1.20
CA ALA A 56 2.47 4.26 0.44
C ALA A 56 2.35 3.88 -1.04
N ILE A 57 3.43 3.33 -1.65
CA ILE A 57 3.43 2.89 -3.05
C ILE A 57 2.61 1.62 -3.24
N LYS A 58 2.66 0.67 -2.31
CA LYS A 58 1.80 -0.51 -2.35
C LYS A 58 0.31 -0.16 -2.40
N LYS A 59 -0.09 0.87 -1.66
CA LYS A 59 -1.51 1.30 -1.56
C LYS A 59 -1.91 2.34 -2.60
N GLY A 60 -0.98 3.14 -3.05
CA GLY A 60 -1.22 4.26 -3.96
C GLY A 60 -0.67 4.05 -5.38
N GLY A 61 0.09 2.98 -5.59
CA GLY A 61 0.68 2.67 -6.89
C GLY A 61 1.54 3.80 -7.44
N VAL A 62 1.41 4.03 -8.74
CA VAL A 62 2.17 5.07 -9.47
C VAL A 62 1.93 6.47 -8.94
N SER A 63 0.73 6.75 -8.43
CA SER A 63 0.37 8.09 -7.90
C SER A 63 1.13 8.45 -6.62
N ALA A 64 1.62 7.45 -5.88
CA ALA A 64 2.39 7.63 -4.66
C ALA A 64 3.91 7.77 -4.90
N LEU A 65 4.37 7.69 -6.16
CA LEU A 65 5.77 7.88 -6.48
C LEU A 65 6.20 9.34 -6.23
N PRO A 66 7.38 9.57 -5.64
CA PRO A 66 7.94 10.91 -5.52
C PRO A 66 8.09 11.56 -6.90
N ALA A 67 7.72 12.83 -7.00
CA ALA A 67 7.92 13.61 -8.23
C ALA A 67 9.42 13.72 -8.61
N GLY A 68 9.70 13.92 -9.89
CA GLY A 68 11.06 14.07 -10.40
C GLY A 68 11.68 12.76 -10.89
N ASP A 69 12.96 12.54 -10.56
CA ASP A 69 13.77 11.43 -11.11
C ASP A 69 13.19 10.03 -10.84
N ALA A 70 12.54 9.83 -9.69
CA ALA A 70 11.90 8.55 -9.37
C ALA A 70 10.75 8.23 -10.33
N THR A 71 9.91 9.22 -10.64
CA THR A 71 8.81 9.06 -11.60
C THR A 71 9.34 8.81 -13.01
N VAL A 72 10.37 9.53 -13.44
CA VAL A 72 11.00 9.34 -14.76
C VAL A 72 11.61 7.95 -14.86
N ALA A 73 12.38 7.54 -13.85
CA ALA A 73 12.99 6.22 -13.80
C ALA A 73 11.95 5.08 -13.81
N PHE A 74 10.84 5.28 -13.09
CA PHE A 74 9.71 4.32 -13.10
C PHE A 74 9.10 4.20 -14.51
N LYS A 75 8.80 5.32 -15.18
CA LYS A 75 8.23 5.32 -16.54
C LYS A 75 9.12 4.59 -17.52
N ASN A 76 10.42 4.87 -17.49
CA ASN A 76 11.39 4.20 -18.35
C ASN A 76 11.46 2.70 -18.09
N MET A 77 11.52 2.29 -16.83
CA MET A 77 11.50 0.88 -16.42
C MET A 77 10.20 0.20 -16.87
N ASN A 78 9.05 0.83 -16.64
CA ASN A 78 7.74 0.29 -17.01
C ASN A 78 7.61 0.06 -18.53
N ASN A 79 8.15 0.97 -19.35
CA ASN A 79 8.17 0.79 -20.81
C ASN A 79 9.02 -0.43 -21.20
N ILE A 80 10.23 -0.54 -20.67
CA ILE A 80 11.11 -1.72 -20.92
C ILE A 80 10.44 -3.03 -20.50
N LEU A 81 9.74 -3.04 -19.38
CA LEU A 81 9.03 -4.22 -18.88
C LEU A 81 7.86 -4.59 -19.79
N LYS A 82 7.10 -3.60 -20.29
CA LYS A 82 6.02 -3.83 -21.26
C LYS A 82 6.53 -4.47 -22.54
N ASP A 83 7.68 -4.03 -23.06
CA ASP A 83 8.29 -4.58 -24.28
C ASP A 83 8.61 -6.09 -24.17
N VAL A 84 8.77 -6.60 -22.96
CA VAL A 84 9.00 -8.02 -22.67
C VAL A 84 7.79 -8.73 -22.06
N GLY A 85 6.60 -8.09 -22.09
CA GLY A 85 5.34 -8.69 -21.63
C GLY A 85 5.15 -8.68 -20.11
N ILE A 86 5.88 -7.82 -19.37
CA ILE A 86 5.71 -7.64 -17.93
C ILE A 86 4.96 -6.36 -17.67
N PHE A 87 3.80 -6.46 -17.01
CA PHE A 87 2.93 -5.33 -16.72
C PHE A 87 2.87 -5.06 -15.22
N ILE A 88 3.19 -3.84 -14.81
CA ILE A 88 3.11 -3.41 -13.41
C ILE A 88 1.71 -2.88 -13.15
N VAL A 89 1.09 -3.37 -12.05
CA VAL A 89 -0.23 -2.87 -11.60
C VAL A 89 -0.11 -1.40 -11.21
N PRO A 90 -0.85 -0.48 -11.87
CA PRO A 90 -0.65 0.96 -11.69
C PRO A 90 -1.14 1.48 -10.35
N VAL A 91 -2.09 0.81 -9.73
CA VAL A 91 -2.72 1.19 -8.45
C VAL A 91 -2.02 0.61 -7.22
N GLY A 92 -0.94 -0.15 -7.42
CA GLY A 92 -0.18 -0.81 -6.36
C GLY A 92 -0.56 -2.28 -6.19
N GLU A 93 -1.42 -2.61 -5.23
CA GLU A 93 -1.99 -3.95 -5.09
C GLU A 93 -3.25 -4.08 -5.97
N LEU A 94 -3.61 -5.29 -6.39
CA LEU A 94 -4.79 -5.53 -7.25
C LEU A 94 -6.08 -5.05 -6.58
N GLU A 95 -6.17 -5.20 -5.28
CA GLU A 95 -7.29 -4.76 -4.47
C GLU A 95 -7.51 -3.24 -4.50
N CYS A 96 -6.48 -2.50 -4.86
CA CYS A 96 -6.56 -1.04 -5.00
C CYS A 96 -7.30 -0.57 -6.26
N PHE A 97 -7.69 -1.47 -7.18
CA PHE A 97 -8.58 -1.12 -8.30
C PHE A 97 -10.01 -0.83 -7.83
N VAL A 98 -10.48 -1.53 -6.78
CA VAL A 98 -11.83 -1.32 -6.21
C VAL A 98 -11.67 -1.04 -4.73
N LYS A 99 -11.47 0.23 -4.40
CA LYS A 99 -11.14 0.71 -3.04
C LYS A 99 -12.33 0.68 -2.08
N GLU A 100 -13.53 0.60 -2.63
CA GLU A 100 -14.79 0.54 -1.90
C GLU A 100 -14.95 -0.77 -1.13
N VAL A 101 -14.22 -1.81 -1.54
CA VAL A 101 -14.27 -3.14 -0.94
C VAL A 101 -12.94 -3.44 -0.27
N GLY A 102 -12.97 -3.69 1.03
CA GLY A 102 -11.79 -4.11 1.79
C GLY A 102 -11.51 -5.61 1.67
N GLY A 103 -10.35 -6.03 2.15
CA GLY A 103 -9.93 -7.43 2.13
C GLY A 103 -8.78 -7.70 1.15
N HIS A 104 -8.42 -8.96 0.99
CA HIS A 104 -7.32 -9.41 0.12
C HIS A 104 -7.64 -10.74 -0.55
N GLY A 105 -7.06 -10.96 -1.73
CA GLY A 105 -7.08 -12.22 -2.44
C GLY A 105 -8.50 -12.67 -2.87
N PRO A 106 -8.79 -13.99 -2.85
CA PRO A 106 -10.05 -14.53 -3.35
C PRO A 106 -11.30 -13.99 -2.62
N GLU A 107 -11.20 -13.71 -1.32
CA GLU A 107 -12.31 -13.13 -0.54
C GLU A 107 -12.65 -11.73 -1.03
N TRP A 108 -11.64 -10.90 -1.33
CA TRP A 108 -11.85 -9.59 -1.91
C TRP A 108 -12.56 -9.70 -3.27
N THR A 109 -12.11 -10.59 -4.15
CA THR A 109 -12.71 -10.78 -5.47
C THR A 109 -14.20 -11.14 -5.35
N ASN A 110 -14.54 -12.07 -4.46
CA ASN A 110 -15.94 -12.44 -4.21
C ASN A 110 -16.76 -11.25 -3.70
N SER A 111 -16.23 -10.52 -2.73
CA SER A 111 -16.89 -9.34 -2.15
C SER A 111 -17.09 -8.23 -3.18
N VAL A 112 -16.16 -8.03 -4.11
CA VAL A 112 -16.31 -7.07 -5.22
C VAL A 112 -17.45 -7.49 -6.14
N LEU A 113 -17.49 -8.76 -6.56
CA LEU A 113 -18.56 -9.26 -7.46
C LEU A 113 -19.93 -9.28 -6.81
N GLU A 114 -19.99 -9.50 -5.49
CA GLU A 114 -21.24 -9.41 -4.73
C GLU A 114 -21.73 -7.97 -4.57
N THR A 115 -20.81 -7.02 -4.34
CA THR A 115 -21.15 -5.60 -4.15
C THR A 115 -21.49 -4.92 -5.48
N PHE A 116 -20.76 -5.26 -6.53
CA PHE A 116 -20.91 -4.70 -7.87
C PHE A 116 -21.14 -5.80 -8.92
N PRO A 117 -22.32 -6.43 -8.95
CA PRO A 117 -22.58 -7.57 -9.83
C PRO A 117 -22.65 -7.20 -11.33
N ASP A 118 -22.90 -5.93 -11.64
CA ASP A 118 -22.88 -5.44 -13.03
C ASP A 118 -21.44 -5.11 -13.45
N LEU A 119 -20.88 -5.94 -14.30
CA LEU A 119 -19.52 -5.74 -14.86
C LEU A 119 -19.40 -4.50 -15.76
N GLN A 120 -20.50 -3.83 -16.12
CA GLN A 120 -20.47 -2.54 -16.81
C GLN A 120 -20.34 -1.35 -15.85
N ASN A 121 -20.41 -1.59 -14.54
CA ASN A 121 -20.23 -0.54 -13.55
C ASN A 121 -18.90 0.18 -13.74
N GLU A 122 -18.91 1.51 -13.58
CA GLU A 122 -17.72 2.38 -13.71
C GLU A 122 -16.59 2.03 -12.75
N VAL A 123 -16.91 1.39 -11.63
CA VAL A 123 -15.90 0.90 -10.65
C VAL A 123 -14.87 -0.01 -11.30
N TYR A 124 -15.21 -0.66 -12.41
CA TYR A 124 -14.34 -1.56 -13.17
C TYR A 124 -13.56 -0.87 -14.31
N ASP A 125 -13.73 0.42 -14.57
CA ASP A 125 -13.17 1.05 -15.76
C ASP A 125 -11.64 1.06 -15.74
N GLU A 126 -11.04 1.33 -14.60
CA GLU A 126 -9.58 1.33 -14.46
C GLU A 126 -8.98 -0.07 -14.64
N ILE A 127 -9.60 -1.12 -14.08
CA ILE A 127 -9.14 -2.50 -14.28
C ILE A 127 -9.37 -2.97 -15.72
N LYS A 128 -10.50 -2.59 -16.35
CA LYS A 128 -10.76 -2.89 -17.78
C LYS A 128 -9.70 -2.26 -18.68
N GLU A 129 -9.31 -1.02 -18.41
CA GLU A 129 -8.26 -0.33 -19.17
C GLU A 129 -6.92 -1.06 -19.00
N PHE A 130 -6.56 -1.44 -17.77
CA PHE A 130 -5.36 -2.21 -17.50
C PHE A 130 -5.36 -3.55 -18.23
N VAL A 131 -6.46 -4.29 -18.21
CA VAL A 131 -6.59 -5.58 -18.92
C VAL A 131 -6.50 -5.39 -20.44
N ARG A 132 -7.13 -4.35 -21.02
CA ARG A 132 -7.00 -4.05 -22.46
C ARG A 132 -5.54 -3.80 -22.84
N MET A 133 -4.80 -3.07 -22.02
CA MET A 133 -3.37 -2.82 -22.26
C MET A 133 -2.54 -4.11 -22.24
N ILE A 134 -2.90 -5.10 -21.42
CA ILE A 134 -2.21 -6.40 -21.38
C ILE A 134 -2.52 -7.24 -22.62
N CYS A 135 -3.73 -7.13 -23.16
CA CYS A 135 -4.22 -7.93 -24.29
C CYS A 135 -3.94 -7.30 -25.66
N SER A 136 -3.38 -6.10 -25.72
CA SER A 136 -3.03 -5.41 -26.96
C SER A 136 -1.63 -5.75 -27.45
#